data_717d1219cbdf4cb7ddce4735c9bd01c5
#
_entry.id   717d1219cbdf4cb7ddce4735c9bd01c5
#
_cell.length_a   1.000
_cell.length_b   1.000
_cell.length_c   1.000
_cell.angle_alpha   90.00
_cell.angle_beta   90.00
_cell.angle_gamma   90.00
#
_symmetry.space_group_name_H-M   'P 1'
#
loop_
_entity.id
_entity.type
_entity.pdbx_description
1 polymer ?
#
loop_
_entity_poly.entity_id
_entity_poly.type
_entity_poly.pdbx_seq_one_letter_code
_entity_poly.pdbx_strand_id
1 'polypeptide(L)'
;MNPLAWLESTAFSEWVRGSPSLFAFPGILSCHTVGMGLAAGINAAIALRILGVAPAVPIGEMRKFLPAMWFGFWLNFFSGIALLIGYPTKALTNPDFYLKLALIAGGIWLVGRISERLESFPKKLAIASLVCWGGAIVSGRLLAYTYRHLMAGM
;
A
#
# COMPACT_ATOMS: atom_id res chain seq x y z
N MET A 1 9.35 14.77 26.56
CA MET A 1 8.11 14.44 25.87
C MET A 1 8.39 13.29 24.90
N ASN A 2 7.55 12.27 24.86
CA ASN A 2 7.67 11.20 23.87
C ASN A 2 7.41 11.79 22.46
N PRO A 3 8.32 11.65 21.47
CA PRO A 3 8.16 12.24 20.15
C PRO A 3 6.88 11.77 19.43
N LEU A 4 6.40 10.58 19.73
CA LEU A 4 5.12 10.08 19.17
C LEU A 4 3.92 10.84 19.73
N ALA A 5 3.91 11.09 21.05
CA ALA A 5 2.86 11.87 21.70
C ALA A 5 2.86 13.33 21.22
N TRP A 6 4.03 13.90 20.94
CA TRP A 6 4.12 15.23 20.31
C TRP A 6 3.49 15.23 18.91
N LEU A 7 3.79 14.24 18.09
CA LEU A 7 3.21 14.13 16.74
C LEU A 7 1.68 13.97 16.80
N GLU A 8 1.17 13.21 17.78
CA GLU A 8 -0.27 13.04 18.00
C GLU A 8 -0.98 14.32 18.47
N SER A 9 -0.27 15.23 19.12
CA SER A 9 -0.82 16.52 19.57
C SER A 9 -0.79 17.62 18.50
N THR A 10 -0.32 17.33 17.29
CA THR A 10 -0.34 18.31 16.20
C THR A 10 -1.75 18.56 15.70
N ALA A 11 -2.04 19.80 15.29
CA ALA A 11 -3.35 20.19 14.75
C ALA A 11 -3.80 19.33 13.57
N PHE A 12 -2.86 18.87 12.72
CA PHE A 12 -3.15 17.96 11.61
C PHE A 12 -3.59 16.58 12.11
N SER A 13 -2.87 16.01 13.09
CA SER A 13 -3.22 14.73 13.67
C SER A 13 -4.58 14.77 14.36
N GLU A 14 -4.88 15.83 15.11
CA GLU A 14 -6.18 16.05 15.74
C GLU A 14 -7.29 16.20 14.69
N TRP A 15 -7.04 16.93 13.62
CA TRP A 15 -7.99 17.08 12.51
C TRP A 15 -8.28 15.73 11.84
N VAL A 16 -7.25 14.92 11.56
CA VAL A 16 -7.44 13.59 10.94
C VAL A 16 -8.29 12.70 11.84
N ARG A 17 -8.09 12.71 13.16
CA ARG A 17 -8.76 11.80 14.11
C ARG A 17 -10.13 12.27 14.55
N GLY A 18 -10.29 13.57 14.77
CA GLY A 18 -11.46 14.14 15.49
C GLY A 18 -12.40 14.95 14.61
N SER A 19 -12.03 15.31 13.38
CA SER A 19 -12.88 16.10 12.52
C SER A 19 -14.05 15.29 11.98
N PRO A 20 -15.30 15.81 12.02
CA PRO A 20 -16.45 15.19 11.37
C PRO A 20 -16.44 15.33 9.85
N SER A 21 -15.44 16.00 9.28
CA SER A 21 -15.30 16.23 7.84
C SER A 21 -15.09 14.92 7.09
N LEU A 22 -15.81 14.75 5.98
CA LEU A 22 -15.60 13.64 5.04
C LEU A 22 -14.19 13.65 4.42
N PHE A 23 -13.51 14.78 4.38
CA PHE A 23 -12.14 14.91 3.84
C PHE A 23 -11.06 14.53 4.86
N ALA A 24 -11.37 14.45 6.14
CA ALA A 24 -10.46 13.99 7.18
C ALA A 24 -10.18 12.48 7.05
N PHE A 25 -10.31 11.72 8.11
CA PHE A 25 -10.01 10.29 8.09
C PHE A 25 -10.70 9.50 6.95
N PRO A 26 -12.03 9.67 6.70
CA PRO A 26 -12.69 8.90 5.64
C PRO A 26 -12.15 9.20 4.24
N GLY A 27 -11.91 10.47 3.92
CA GLY A 27 -11.38 10.89 2.62
C GLY A 27 -9.94 10.41 2.40
N ILE A 28 -9.07 10.58 3.40
CA ILE A 28 -7.69 10.11 3.34
C ILE A 28 -7.65 8.58 3.19
N LEU A 29 -8.48 7.85 3.94
CA LEU A 29 -8.57 6.40 3.86
C LEU A 29 -9.08 5.94 2.48
N SER A 30 -10.05 6.65 1.90
CA SER A 30 -10.57 6.39 0.56
C SER A 30 -9.47 6.56 -0.49
N CYS A 31 -8.72 7.67 -0.45
CA CYS A 31 -7.56 7.89 -1.33
C CYS A 31 -6.51 6.78 -1.17
N HIS A 32 -6.24 6.37 0.09
CA HIS A 32 -5.31 5.29 0.37
C HIS A 32 -5.76 3.95 -0.25
N THR A 33 -7.04 3.63 -0.13
CA THR A 33 -7.63 2.41 -0.67
C THR A 33 -7.64 2.42 -2.20
N VAL A 34 -8.05 3.53 -2.82
CA VAL A 34 -8.03 3.69 -4.29
C VAL A 34 -6.60 3.59 -4.83
N GLY A 35 -5.65 4.28 -4.20
CA GLY A 35 -4.23 4.20 -4.56
C GLY A 35 -3.69 2.78 -4.49
N MET A 36 -4.01 2.05 -3.41
CA MET A 36 -3.64 0.64 -3.26
C MET A 36 -4.28 -0.24 -4.33
N GLY A 37 -5.57 -0.02 -4.63
CA GLY A 37 -6.29 -0.74 -5.67
C GLY A 37 -5.66 -0.56 -7.05
N LEU A 38 -5.29 0.66 -7.41
CA LEU A 38 -4.60 0.94 -8.68
C LEU A 38 -3.20 0.32 -8.71
N ALA A 39 -2.38 0.53 -7.69
CA ALA A 39 -1.02 0.02 -7.66
C ALA A 39 -0.98 -1.51 -7.66
N ALA A 40 -1.64 -2.15 -6.70
CA ALA A 40 -1.64 -3.60 -6.57
C ALA A 40 -2.47 -4.29 -7.66
N GLY A 41 -3.62 -3.71 -8.06
CA GLY A 41 -4.50 -4.28 -9.07
C GLY A 41 -3.87 -4.31 -10.46
N ILE A 42 -3.26 -3.22 -10.90
CA ILE A 42 -2.55 -3.17 -12.19
C ILE A 42 -1.33 -4.09 -12.15
N ASN A 43 -0.55 -4.07 -11.06
CA ASN A 43 0.57 -5.00 -10.90
C ASN A 43 0.11 -6.46 -10.98
N ALA A 44 -1.01 -6.80 -10.32
CA ALA A 44 -1.57 -8.15 -10.37
C ALA A 44 -1.98 -8.53 -11.79
N ALA A 45 -2.64 -7.64 -12.54
CA ALA A 45 -3.02 -7.87 -13.92
C ALA A 45 -1.79 -8.15 -14.81
N ILE A 46 -0.72 -7.35 -14.66
CA ILE A 46 0.54 -7.53 -15.39
C ILE A 46 1.20 -8.87 -15.01
N ALA A 47 1.31 -9.15 -13.71
CA ALA A 47 1.94 -10.38 -13.23
C ALA A 47 1.18 -11.63 -13.69
N LEU A 48 -0.14 -11.63 -13.62
CA LEU A 48 -0.99 -12.72 -14.12
C LEU A 48 -0.83 -12.91 -15.64
N ARG A 49 -0.71 -11.80 -16.39
CA ARG A 49 -0.45 -11.88 -17.82
C ARG A 49 0.92 -12.49 -18.13
N ILE A 50 1.96 -12.16 -17.37
CA ILE A 50 3.29 -12.80 -17.47
C ILE A 50 3.21 -14.29 -17.16
N LEU A 51 2.36 -14.70 -16.22
CA LEU A 51 2.15 -16.10 -15.86
C LEU A 51 1.36 -16.89 -16.91
N GLY A 52 0.78 -16.22 -17.91
CA GLY A 52 0.05 -16.84 -19.01
C GLY A 52 -1.48 -16.72 -18.93
N VAL A 53 -2.00 -15.97 -17.96
CA VAL A 53 -3.44 -15.68 -17.90
C VAL A 53 -3.79 -14.70 -19.03
N ALA A 54 -4.96 -14.90 -19.67
CA ALA A 54 -5.47 -14.12 -20.79
C ALA A 54 -4.44 -13.96 -21.94
N PRO A 55 -4.01 -15.07 -22.59
CA PRO A 55 -2.94 -15.06 -23.61
C PRO A 55 -3.27 -14.21 -24.83
N ALA A 56 -4.54 -13.98 -25.09
CA ALA A 56 -5.01 -13.13 -26.19
C ALA A 56 -4.67 -11.65 -26.02
N VAL A 57 -4.38 -11.18 -24.79
CA VAL A 57 -3.98 -9.79 -24.55
C VAL A 57 -2.47 -9.65 -24.79
N PRO A 58 -2.01 -8.82 -25.74
CA PRO A 58 -0.59 -8.60 -25.94
C PRO A 58 0.07 -8.00 -24.69
N ILE A 59 1.19 -8.59 -24.25
CA ILE A 59 1.87 -8.13 -23.02
C ILE A 59 2.37 -6.68 -23.15
N GLY A 60 2.75 -6.25 -24.35
CA GLY A 60 3.17 -4.86 -24.62
C GLY A 60 2.06 -3.83 -24.34
N GLU A 61 0.79 -4.22 -24.50
CA GLU A 61 -0.35 -3.35 -24.19
C GLU A 61 -0.44 -3.03 -22.68
N MET A 62 0.05 -3.92 -21.81
CA MET A 62 0.10 -3.69 -20.37
C MET A 62 0.96 -2.48 -19.99
N ARG A 63 1.91 -2.08 -20.83
CA ARG A 63 2.75 -0.90 -20.60
C ARG A 63 1.93 0.38 -20.46
N LYS A 64 0.79 0.48 -21.12
CA LYS A 64 -0.12 1.64 -21.07
C LYS A 64 -0.70 1.88 -19.68
N PHE A 65 -0.74 0.86 -18.83
CA PHE A 65 -1.27 0.94 -17.46
C PHE A 65 -0.22 1.33 -16.42
N LEU A 66 1.07 1.29 -16.77
CA LEU A 66 2.16 1.64 -15.84
C LEU A 66 2.03 3.06 -15.27
N PRO A 67 1.68 4.12 -16.04
CA PRO A 67 1.49 5.44 -15.47
C PRO A 67 0.38 5.49 -14.42
N ALA A 68 -0.75 4.80 -14.66
CA ALA A 68 -1.85 4.73 -13.69
C ALA A 68 -1.45 3.94 -12.43
N MET A 69 -0.63 2.89 -12.58
CA MET A 69 -0.06 2.14 -11.46
C MET A 69 0.84 3.05 -10.59
N TRP A 70 1.72 3.84 -11.20
CA TRP A 70 2.59 4.79 -10.49
C TRP A 70 1.79 5.92 -9.84
N PHE A 71 0.76 6.43 -10.50
CA PHE A 71 -0.17 7.38 -9.89
C PHE A 71 -0.83 6.77 -8.65
N GLY A 72 -1.34 5.55 -8.75
CA GLY A 72 -1.92 4.83 -7.62
C GLY A 72 -0.92 4.64 -6.47
N PHE A 73 0.33 4.30 -6.79
CA PHE A 73 1.40 4.20 -5.80
C PHE A 73 1.63 5.52 -5.04
N TRP A 74 1.77 6.64 -5.74
CA TRP A 74 2.00 7.94 -5.11
C TRP A 74 0.79 8.40 -4.29
N LEU A 75 -0.42 8.17 -4.80
CA LEU A 75 -1.65 8.44 -4.04
C LEU A 75 -1.70 7.63 -2.73
N ASN A 76 -1.35 6.34 -2.79
CA ASN A 76 -1.28 5.48 -1.62
C ASN A 76 -0.16 5.92 -0.65
N PHE A 77 0.99 6.32 -1.18
CA PHE A 77 2.14 6.77 -0.38
C PHE A 77 1.81 8.03 0.43
N PHE A 78 1.32 9.09 -0.21
CA PHE A 78 1.02 10.35 0.49
C PHE A 78 -0.15 10.21 1.46
N SER A 79 -1.21 9.50 1.08
CA SER A 79 -2.31 9.20 2.00
C SER A 79 -1.88 8.31 3.16
N GLY A 80 -0.94 7.39 2.92
CA GLY A 80 -0.32 6.56 3.97
C GLY A 80 0.48 7.38 4.98
N ILE A 81 1.22 8.38 4.53
CA ILE A 81 1.92 9.34 5.42
C ILE A 81 0.90 10.12 6.25
N ALA A 82 -0.18 10.60 5.64
CA ALA A 82 -1.23 11.31 6.37
C ALA A 82 -1.88 10.46 7.46
N LEU A 83 -2.16 9.18 7.16
CA LEU A 83 -2.66 8.22 8.15
C LEU A 83 -1.63 7.90 9.25
N LEU A 84 -0.35 7.83 8.90
CA LEU A 84 0.73 7.63 9.86
C LEU A 84 0.83 8.80 10.84
N ILE A 85 0.74 10.04 10.36
CA ILE A 85 0.74 11.23 11.21
C ILE A 85 -0.50 11.26 12.10
N GLY A 86 -1.65 10.80 11.59
CA GLY A 86 -2.88 10.72 12.37
C GLY A 86 -2.80 9.69 13.52
N TYR A 87 -2.10 8.58 13.34
CA TYR A 87 -2.02 7.47 14.30
C TYR A 87 -0.59 6.91 14.44
N PRO A 88 0.40 7.73 14.82
CA PRO A 88 1.81 7.33 14.80
C PRO A 88 2.10 6.22 15.82
N THR A 89 1.58 6.32 17.04
CA THR A 89 1.80 5.29 18.06
C THR A 89 1.26 3.94 17.61
N LYS A 90 0.03 3.91 17.08
CA LYS A 90 -0.60 2.69 16.56
C LYS A 90 0.23 2.02 15.45
N ALA A 91 0.79 2.80 14.54
CA ALA A 91 1.55 2.28 13.43
C ALA A 91 2.96 1.84 13.84
N LEU A 92 3.72 2.73 14.51
CA LEU A 92 5.14 2.53 14.77
C LEU A 92 5.43 1.53 15.91
N THR A 93 4.46 1.18 16.74
CA THR A 93 4.62 0.16 17.78
C THR A 93 4.18 -1.25 17.31
N ASN A 94 3.58 -1.36 16.12
CA ASN A 94 3.08 -2.63 15.61
C ASN A 94 4.06 -3.26 14.60
N PRO A 95 4.50 -4.52 14.80
CA PRO A 95 5.40 -5.21 13.87
C PRO A 95 4.80 -5.39 12.46
N ASP A 96 3.48 -5.52 12.34
CA ASP A 96 2.78 -5.63 11.04
C ASP A 96 3.04 -4.43 10.13
N PHE A 97 3.27 -3.24 10.73
CA PHE A 97 3.62 -2.04 9.98
C PHE A 97 4.96 -2.17 9.27
N TYR A 98 5.97 -2.69 9.94
CA TYR A 98 7.31 -2.89 9.35
C TYR A 98 7.30 -3.99 8.31
N LEU A 99 6.56 -5.08 8.56
CA LEU A 99 6.35 -6.13 7.55
C LEU A 99 5.69 -5.56 6.30
N LYS A 100 4.63 -4.76 6.45
CA LYS A 100 3.98 -4.06 5.33
C LYS A 100 4.96 -3.20 4.54
N LEU A 101 5.80 -2.41 5.21
CA LEU A 101 6.80 -1.55 4.55
C LEU A 101 7.83 -2.37 3.78
N ALA A 102 8.33 -3.47 4.34
CA ALA A 102 9.26 -4.38 3.67
C ALA A 102 8.64 -4.99 2.40
N LEU A 103 7.39 -5.44 2.48
CA LEU A 103 6.65 -6.01 1.35
C LEU A 103 6.39 -4.96 0.25
N ILE A 104 6.05 -3.72 0.63
CA ILE A 104 5.89 -2.61 -0.33
C ILE A 104 7.24 -2.31 -1.00
N ALA A 105 8.33 -2.22 -0.26
CA ALA A 105 9.65 -1.98 -0.83
C ALA A 105 10.06 -3.07 -1.84
N GLY A 106 9.84 -4.34 -1.51
CA GLY A 106 10.03 -5.47 -2.44
C GLY A 106 9.12 -5.37 -3.66
N GLY A 107 7.85 -5.03 -3.47
CA GLY A 107 6.88 -4.82 -4.54
C GLY A 107 7.29 -3.72 -5.50
N ILE A 108 7.72 -2.56 -4.99
CA ILE A 108 8.19 -1.43 -5.81
C ILE A 108 9.44 -1.80 -6.62
N TRP A 109 10.40 -2.48 -6.00
CA TRP A 109 11.59 -2.95 -6.70
C TRP A 109 11.23 -3.88 -7.86
N LEU A 110 10.30 -4.82 -7.64
CA LEU A 110 9.81 -5.72 -8.69
C LEU A 110 9.03 -4.97 -9.79
N VAL A 111 8.22 -3.97 -9.42
CA VAL A 111 7.53 -3.10 -10.39
C VAL A 111 8.52 -2.34 -11.27
N GLY A 112 9.59 -1.80 -10.72
CA GLY A 112 10.66 -1.17 -11.48
C GLY A 112 11.24 -2.14 -12.52
N ARG A 113 11.55 -3.38 -12.10
CA ARG A 113 12.07 -4.43 -13.00
C ARG A 113 11.05 -4.86 -14.07
N ILE A 114 9.77 -4.96 -13.72
CA ILE A 114 8.70 -5.25 -14.68
C ILE A 114 8.62 -4.13 -15.73
N SER A 115 8.70 -2.88 -15.32
CA SER A 115 8.60 -1.72 -16.22
C SER A 115 9.75 -1.69 -17.24
N GLU A 116 10.94 -2.14 -16.85
CA GLU A 116 12.13 -2.19 -17.71
C GLU A 116 12.10 -3.36 -18.72
N ARG A 117 11.59 -4.53 -18.31
CA ARG A 117 11.74 -5.79 -19.04
C ARG A 117 10.44 -6.58 -19.17
N LEU A 118 9.34 -5.91 -19.47
CA LEU A 118 7.99 -6.47 -19.46
C LEU A 118 7.84 -7.78 -20.26
N GLU A 119 8.46 -7.86 -21.43
CA GLU A 119 8.34 -9.02 -22.35
C GLU A 119 9.21 -10.22 -21.95
N SER A 120 10.31 -9.98 -21.21
CA SER A 120 11.27 -11.01 -20.80
C SER A 120 11.30 -11.22 -19.28
N PHE A 121 10.25 -10.77 -18.57
CA PHE A 121 10.25 -10.83 -17.11
C PHE A 121 10.06 -12.26 -16.60
N PRO A 122 10.91 -12.74 -15.67
CA PRO A 122 10.84 -14.11 -15.18
C PRO A 122 9.54 -14.39 -14.41
N LYS A 123 8.87 -15.50 -14.72
CA LYS A 123 7.63 -15.92 -14.03
C LYS A 123 7.76 -15.99 -12.51
N LYS A 124 8.91 -16.43 -12.00
CA LYS A 124 9.19 -16.51 -10.55
C LYS A 124 9.12 -15.13 -9.88
N LEU A 125 9.62 -14.09 -10.54
CA LEU A 125 9.57 -12.72 -10.03
C LEU A 125 8.16 -12.11 -10.15
N ALA A 126 7.38 -12.53 -11.15
CA ALA A 126 5.95 -12.16 -11.24
C ALA A 126 5.16 -12.72 -10.05
N ILE A 127 5.41 -13.99 -9.67
CA ILE A 127 4.83 -14.58 -8.46
C ILE A 127 5.28 -13.82 -7.21
N ALA A 128 6.57 -13.52 -7.08
CA ALA A 128 7.09 -12.76 -5.96
C ALA A 128 6.42 -11.38 -5.84
N SER A 129 6.15 -10.71 -6.97
CA SER A 129 5.43 -9.44 -7.01
C SER A 129 3.99 -9.57 -6.48
N LEU A 130 3.27 -10.63 -6.88
CA LEU A 130 1.94 -10.92 -6.35
C LEU A 130 1.96 -11.17 -4.84
N VAL A 131 2.95 -11.92 -4.35
CA VAL A 131 3.12 -12.20 -2.91
C VAL A 131 3.42 -10.91 -2.14
N CYS A 132 4.30 -10.05 -2.65
CA CYS A 132 4.62 -8.77 -2.01
C CYS A 132 3.39 -7.87 -1.89
N TRP A 133 2.65 -7.66 -2.98
CA TRP A 133 1.48 -6.79 -2.95
C TRP A 133 0.31 -7.41 -2.18
N GLY A 134 0.04 -8.70 -2.35
CA GLY A 134 -0.97 -9.42 -1.59
C GLY A 134 -0.66 -9.41 -0.08
N GLY A 135 0.59 -9.69 0.28
CA GLY A 135 1.07 -9.62 1.65
C GLY A 135 0.97 -8.21 2.25
N ALA A 136 1.28 -7.17 1.48
CA ALA A 136 1.15 -5.78 1.92
C ALA A 136 -0.32 -5.41 2.21
N ILE A 137 -1.28 -5.90 1.42
CA ILE A 137 -2.71 -5.71 1.65
C ILE A 137 -3.14 -6.42 2.93
N VAL A 138 -2.75 -7.69 3.10
CA VAL A 138 -3.08 -8.49 4.29
C VAL A 138 -2.48 -7.87 5.55
N SER A 139 -1.19 -7.51 5.54
CA SER A 139 -0.53 -6.84 6.68
C SER A 139 -1.22 -5.52 7.02
N GLY A 140 -1.65 -4.74 6.02
CA GLY A 140 -2.40 -3.51 6.25
C GLY A 140 -3.76 -3.75 6.93
N ARG A 141 -4.43 -4.85 6.62
CA ARG A 141 -5.66 -5.27 7.30
C ARG A 141 -5.39 -5.74 8.71
N LEU A 142 -4.37 -6.57 8.92
CA LEU A 142 -3.97 -7.06 10.25
C LEU A 142 -3.62 -5.89 11.18
N LEU A 143 -2.92 -4.87 10.70
CA LEU A 143 -2.61 -3.67 11.45
C LEU A 143 -3.86 -2.97 12.02
N ALA A 144 -4.99 -3.05 11.33
CA ALA A 144 -6.25 -2.49 11.81
C ALA A 144 -6.87 -3.29 12.96
N TYR A 145 -6.67 -4.62 12.98
CA TYR A 145 -7.27 -5.53 13.95
C TYR A 145 -6.37 -5.80 15.16
N THR A 146 -5.07 -5.99 14.99
CA THR A 146 -4.12 -6.32 16.07
C THR A 146 -4.04 -5.25 17.15
N TYR A 147 -4.22 -3.97 16.79
CA TYR A 147 -4.26 -2.88 17.77
C TYR A 147 -5.44 -3.01 18.76
N ARG A 148 -6.60 -3.48 18.32
CA ARG A 148 -7.76 -3.69 19.21
C ARG A 148 -7.51 -4.78 20.23
N HIS A 149 -6.81 -5.85 19.87
CA HIS A 149 -6.49 -6.95 20.77
C HIS A 149 -5.41 -6.58 21.80
N LEU A 150 -4.41 -5.77 21.41
CA LEU A 150 -3.37 -5.29 22.32
C LEU A 150 -3.93 -4.37 23.42
N MET A 151 -4.94 -3.53 23.08
CA MET A 151 -5.58 -2.63 24.05
C MET A 151 -6.67 -3.31 24.89
N ALA A 152 -7.26 -4.41 24.41
CA ALA A 152 -8.26 -5.18 25.17
C ALA A 152 -7.62 -6.12 26.20
N GLY A 153 -6.31 -6.33 26.15
CA GLY A 153 -5.54 -7.15 27.10
C GLY A 153 -4.80 -6.37 28.20
N MET A 154 -4.97 -5.04 28.26
CA MET A 154 -4.51 -4.17 29.34
C MET A 154 -5.69 -3.73 30.20
#